data_fe1adc46e79f012c314ba2b19099b64b
#
_entry.id   fe1adc46e79f012c314ba2b19099b64b
#
_cell.length_a   1.000
_cell.length_b   1.000
_cell.length_c   1.000
_cell.angle_alpha   90.00
_cell.angle_beta   90.00
_cell.angle_gamma   90.00
#
_symmetry.space_group_name_H-M   'P 1'
#
loop_
_entity.id
_entity.type
_entity.pdbx_description
1 polymer ?
#
loop_
_entity_poly.entity_id
_entity_poly.type
_entity_poly.pdbx_seq_one_letter_code
_entity_poly.pdbx_strand_id
1 'polypeptide(L)'
;MLLSVLLFVAVVGADRSNLPPTCDSTIYCHGPLLDTVQMAGLYNDSKTFVDMKMKFSPKITMDRFHEMMNRTGSRPTKADISEFVKANFDPEGSEFEEWKPTDWKDNPAFLEKIKDPLLHQWASDLNKLWLELGRKMKDEVKENQDLYSIIYVDNPFIVPGGRFREFYYWDSYWIIKGLLLSEMHSTARGMVSNFLDVVDRIGFIPNGGRIYYKMRSQPPLLIPMVKLIFDDSGDMEYLRQHIHTLDREFDYWVTNHTVDFEYDGRNYQLMRYTDMSQGPRPESYKEDIDCAKHFDSPDKKEELYAELKAAAESGWDFSSRWFILNGTNKGNLTNLKTRSIIPVDLNAIMSWNAELMADFHSRLGNTAKADYYKDVHASLLQAIENVLWHEDVGAWLDFSLESRRRRDYFYPSNIAPLWTGCYDRARKEYYVNRVINYLDKVKVDIFEGGIPTTFEHSGEQWDYPNAWPPLQYIFVVGLDNTGLPEAKRLANELATKWVRSNFEVWKVKTAMLEKYDATIFGGFGGGGEYVLQTGFGWTNGVVMSLLNRYGDTISVADAFGTSESGAIVGAHVGAGGVATALLIVMASIAAGALGLMVYRKRSGYTPLSNGEDVKLLSRRPYTELRSLNGKSDPRQR
;
A
#
# COMPACT_ATOMS: atom_id res chain seq x y z
N MET A 1 38.48 1.87 21.30
CA MET A 1 39.13 0.91 20.42
C MET A 1 38.76 -0.49 20.93
N LEU A 2 37.60 -0.97 20.50
CA LEU A 2 37.18 -2.36 20.66
C LEU A 2 36.56 -2.73 19.30
N LEU A 3 37.33 -3.45 18.50
CA LEU A 3 36.90 -4.10 17.27
C LEU A 3 35.93 -5.22 17.67
N SER A 4 34.63 -5.01 17.50
CA SER A 4 33.70 -6.11 17.38
C SER A 4 33.80 -6.63 15.96
N VAL A 5 34.49 -7.74 15.79
CA VAL A 5 34.49 -8.52 14.56
C VAL A 5 33.10 -9.14 14.42
N LEU A 6 32.20 -8.48 13.69
CA LEU A 6 30.96 -9.07 13.20
C LEU A 6 31.34 -10.04 12.07
N LEU A 7 31.17 -11.34 12.34
CA LEU A 7 31.18 -12.36 11.29
C LEU A 7 29.98 -12.14 10.39
N PHE A 8 30.17 -11.47 9.26
CA PHE A 8 29.20 -11.46 8.18
C PHE A 8 29.29 -12.78 7.43
N VAL A 9 28.37 -13.67 7.70
CA VAL A 9 28.10 -14.80 6.81
C VAL A 9 27.32 -14.25 5.61
N ALA A 10 27.97 -14.20 4.47
CA ALA A 10 27.27 -13.98 3.21
C ALA A 10 26.28 -15.14 3.00
N VAL A 11 24.99 -14.90 3.28
CA VAL A 11 23.91 -15.86 3.06
C VAL A 11 23.56 -15.84 1.57
N VAL A 12 24.47 -16.29 0.72
CA VAL A 12 24.17 -16.74 -0.62
C VAL A 12 23.97 -18.24 -0.52
N GLY A 13 22.71 -18.70 -0.50
CA GLY A 13 22.37 -20.12 -0.49
C GLY A 13 22.22 -20.78 0.89
N ALA A 14 21.74 -20.07 1.91
CA ALA A 14 21.33 -20.73 3.15
C ALA A 14 20.15 -21.66 2.86
N ASP A 15 20.24 -22.89 3.35
CA ASP A 15 19.14 -23.86 3.33
C ASP A 15 17.95 -23.28 4.11
N ARG A 16 16.94 -22.80 3.40
CA ARG A 16 15.77 -22.14 3.98
C ARG A 16 14.84 -23.11 4.71
N SER A 17 15.01 -24.42 4.54
CA SER A 17 14.24 -25.44 5.24
C SER A 17 14.43 -25.40 6.76
N ASN A 18 15.50 -24.75 7.24
CA ASN A 18 15.83 -24.60 8.65
C ASN A 18 15.41 -23.25 9.27
N LEU A 19 14.77 -22.36 8.48
CA LEU A 19 14.25 -21.11 9.00
C LEU A 19 12.99 -21.34 9.86
N PRO A 20 12.70 -20.45 10.84
CA PRO A 20 11.46 -20.54 11.60
C PRO A 20 10.23 -20.23 10.73
N PRO A 21 9.03 -20.69 11.11
CA PRO A 21 7.78 -20.22 10.52
C PRO A 21 7.56 -18.72 10.82
N THR A 22 6.52 -18.14 10.23
CA THR A 22 6.17 -16.72 10.45
C THR A 22 5.79 -16.37 11.89
N CYS A 23 5.34 -17.36 12.68
CA CYS A 23 5.20 -17.31 14.13
C CYS A 23 5.05 -18.74 14.72
N ASP A 24 5.01 -18.86 16.06
CA ASP A 24 4.94 -20.16 16.74
C ASP A 24 3.55 -20.82 16.73
N SER A 25 2.51 -20.13 16.26
CA SER A 25 1.15 -20.67 16.25
C SER A 25 0.96 -21.76 15.18
N THR A 26 0.72 -22.99 15.61
CA THR A 26 0.36 -24.12 14.73
C THR A 26 -1.06 -24.04 14.18
N ILE A 27 -1.80 -22.98 14.49
CA ILE A 27 -3.18 -22.72 14.05
C ILE A 27 -3.22 -21.59 13.05
N TYR A 28 -2.49 -20.49 13.30
CA TYR A 28 -2.54 -19.28 12.51
C TYR A 28 -1.33 -19.09 11.57
N CYS A 29 -0.18 -19.71 11.86
CA CYS A 29 1.06 -19.43 11.14
C CYS A 29 1.62 -20.62 10.34
N HIS A 30 1.38 -21.83 10.79
CA HIS A 30 1.87 -23.04 10.11
C HIS A 30 1.12 -24.29 10.59
N GLY A 31 1.35 -25.42 9.94
CA GLY A 31 0.89 -26.72 10.39
C GLY A 31 -0.38 -27.25 9.68
N PRO A 32 -0.79 -28.48 10.02
CA PRO A 32 -1.80 -29.22 9.28
C PRO A 32 -3.21 -28.63 9.39
N LEU A 33 -3.55 -27.94 10.50
CA LEU A 33 -4.84 -27.28 10.62
C LEU A 33 -4.96 -26.12 9.64
N LEU A 34 -3.95 -25.22 9.62
CA LEU A 34 -3.91 -24.10 8.68
C LEU A 34 -4.01 -24.58 7.24
N ASP A 35 -3.17 -25.55 6.84
CA ASP A 35 -3.16 -26.12 5.49
C ASP A 35 -4.53 -26.70 5.11
N THR A 36 -5.11 -27.52 5.99
CA THR A 36 -6.41 -28.16 5.74
C THR A 36 -7.52 -27.15 5.51
N VAL A 37 -7.59 -26.10 6.35
CA VAL A 37 -8.66 -25.09 6.23
C VAL A 37 -8.46 -24.20 5.01
N GLN A 38 -7.24 -23.72 4.77
CA GLN A 38 -6.93 -22.83 3.65
C GLN A 38 -7.11 -23.54 2.30
N MET A 39 -6.60 -24.79 2.18
CA MET A 39 -6.69 -25.54 0.93
C MET A 39 -8.11 -26.06 0.64
N ALA A 40 -8.98 -26.14 1.66
CA ALA A 40 -10.40 -26.43 1.44
C ALA A 40 -11.15 -25.31 0.70
N GLY A 41 -10.58 -24.08 0.66
CA GLY A 41 -11.18 -22.92 -0.01
C GLY A 41 -12.57 -22.60 0.54
N LEU A 42 -12.70 -22.56 1.88
CA LEU A 42 -13.95 -22.15 2.54
C LEU A 42 -14.28 -20.70 2.27
N TYR A 43 -13.26 -19.86 2.19
CA TYR A 43 -13.32 -18.43 1.99
C TYR A 43 -12.67 -18.05 0.67
N ASN A 44 -13.09 -16.93 0.08
CA ASN A 44 -12.49 -16.39 -1.14
C ASN A 44 -11.18 -15.63 -0.86
N ASP A 45 -10.92 -15.30 0.41
CA ASP A 45 -9.77 -14.58 0.91
C ASP A 45 -9.16 -15.39 2.06
N SER A 46 -7.91 -15.82 1.91
CA SER A 46 -7.19 -16.62 2.90
C SER A 46 -7.06 -15.91 4.26
N LYS A 47 -7.06 -14.56 4.26
CA LYS A 47 -7.00 -13.74 5.48
C LYS A 47 -8.19 -13.97 6.41
N THR A 48 -9.38 -14.27 5.86
CA THR A 48 -10.59 -14.49 6.67
C THR A 48 -10.38 -15.52 7.78
N PHE A 49 -9.77 -16.67 7.48
CA PHE A 49 -9.59 -17.71 8.50
C PHE A 49 -8.57 -17.31 9.57
N VAL A 50 -7.43 -16.77 9.19
CA VAL A 50 -6.36 -16.44 10.15
C VAL A 50 -6.69 -15.23 11.03
N ASP A 51 -7.76 -14.50 10.72
CA ASP A 51 -8.29 -13.40 11.54
C ASP A 51 -9.38 -13.83 12.52
N MET A 52 -9.85 -15.07 12.45
CA MET A 52 -10.88 -15.58 13.35
C MET A 52 -10.33 -15.84 14.75
N LYS A 53 -11.16 -15.61 15.77
CA LYS A 53 -10.85 -15.93 17.17
C LYS A 53 -11.13 -17.41 17.46
N MET A 54 -10.24 -18.09 18.16
CA MET A 54 -10.55 -19.39 18.73
C MET A 54 -11.56 -19.29 19.88
N LYS A 55 -12.53 -20.21 19.94
CA LYS A 55 -13.50 -20.33 21.06
C LYS A 55 -12.91 -21.08 22.24
N PHE A 56 -11.86 -21.85 22.02
CA PHE A 56 -11.22 -22.73 23.00
C PHE A 56 -9.70 -22.53 22.95
N SER A 57 -9.00 -22.98 23.99
CA SER A 57 -7.54 -22.92 24.00
C SER A 57 -6.93 -23.62 22.78
N PRO A 58 -5.71 -23.23 22.35
CA PRO A 58 -5.02 -23.85 21.22
C PRO A 58 -4.96 -25.38 21.32
N LYS A 59 -4.70 -25.90 22.51
CA LYS A 59 -4.66 -27.34 22.76
C LYS A 59 -6.00 -28.01 22.46
N ILE A 60 -7.11 -27.51 23.01
CA ILE A 60 -8.45 -28.08 22.79
C ILE A 60 -8.83 -27.97 21.31
N THR A 61 -8.52 -26.87 20.66
CA THR A 61 -8.78 -26.68 19.23
C THR A 61 -8.03 -27.69 18.38
N MET A 62 -6.75 -27.94 18.68
CA MET A 62 -5.96 -28.98 18.00
C MET A 62 -6.44 -30.40 18.30
N ASP A 63 -6.81 -30.71 19.55
CA ASP A 63 -7.37 -32.03 19.90
C ASP A 63 -8.65 -32.32 19.06
N ARG A 64 -9.56 -31.36 18.95
CA ARG A 64 -10.78 -31.46 18.10
C ARG A 64 -10.47 -31.55 16.61
N PHE A 65 -9.43 -30.87 16.15
CA PHE A 65 -8.96 -31.04 14.78
C PHE A 65 -8.49 -32.48 14.51
N HIS A 66 -7.69 -33.04 15.42
CA HIS A 66 -7.25 -34.43 15.31
C HIS A 66 -8.42 -35.43 15.40
N GLU A 67 -9.43 -35.18 16.23
CA GLU A 67 -10.66 -35.99 16.28
C GLU A 67 -11.39 -35.98 14.93
N MET A 68 -11.54 -34.79 14.30
CA MET A 68 -12.12 -34.68 12.95
C MET A 68 -11.28 -35.45 11.92
N MET A 69 -9.97 -35.30 11.92
CA MET A 69 -9.07 -36.00 11.00
C MET A 69 -9.16 -37.53 11.17
N ASN A 70 -9.19 -38.02 12.41
CA ASN A 70 -9.34 -39.46 12.71
C ASN A 70 -10.70 -39.98 12.24
N ARG A 71 -11.80 -39.29 12.53
CA ARG A 71 -13.15 -39.64 12.11
C ARG A 71 -13.29 -39.76 10.58
N THR A 72 -12.59 -38.89 9.85
CA THR A 72 -12.65 -38.80 8.39
C THR A 72 -11.55 -39.60 7.68
N GLY A 73 -10.74 -40.37 8.41
CA GLY A 73 -9.60 -41.10 7.84
C GLY A 73 -8.58 -40.20 7.18
N SER A 74 -8.31 -39.03 7.76
CA SER A 74 -7.41 -37.97 7.26
C SER A 74 -7.83 -37.40 5.89
N ARG A 75 -9.11 -37.48 5.55
CA ARG A 75 -9.68 -36.95 4.30
C ARG A 75 -11.00 -36.23 4.56
N PRO A 76 -11.00 -35.15 5.34
CA PRO A 76 -12.22 -34.42 5.63
C PRO A 76 -12.78 -33.78 4.36
N THR A 77 -14.11 -33.81 4.23
CA THR A 77 -14.79 -33.06 3.19
C THR A 77 -14.83 -31.58 3.51
N LYS A 78 -15.12 -30.76 2.51
CA LYS A 78 -15.33 -29.30 2.72
C LYS A 78 -16.43 -29.03 3.76
N ALA A 79 -17.45 -29.89 3.86
CA ALA A 79 -18.51 -29.79 4.86
C ALA A 79 -17.99 -30.09 6.27
N ASP A 80 -17.19 -31.16 6.46
CA ASP A 80 -16.58 -31.48 7.75
C ASP A 80 -15.69 -30.32 8.25
N ILE A 81 -14.88 -29.74 7.36
CA ILE A 81 -14.01 -28.62 7.68
C ILE A 81 -14.83 -27.36 8.03
N SER A 82 -15.89 -27.08 7.28
CA SER A 82 -16.80 -25.95 7.57
C SER A 82 -17.48 -26.11 8.92
N GLU A 83 -17.93 -27.30 9.26
CA GLU A 83 -18.53 -27.61 10.58
C GLU A 83 -17.49 -27.42 11.70
N PHE A 84 -16.28 -27.95 11.50
CA PHE A 84 -15.18 -27.78 12.46
C PHE A 84 -14.88 -26.29 12.72
N VAL A 85 -14.72 -25.48 11.66
CA VAL A 85 -14.43 -24.04 11.80
C VAL A 85 -15.55 -23.34 12.54
N LYS A 86 -16.82 -23.54 12.17
CA LYS A 86 -17.98 -22.93 12.85
C LYS A 86 -18.08 -23.31 14.33
N ALA A 87 -17.71 -24.56 14.67
CA ALA A 87 -17.76 -25.05 16.04
C ALA A 87 -16.64 -24.49 16.93
N ASN A 88 -15.48 -24.15 16.36
CA ASN A 88 -14.27 -23.83 17.10
C ASN A 88 -13.78 -22.38 16.97
N PHE A 89 -14.32 -21.60 16.04
CA PHE A 89 -13.90 -20.21 15.81
C PHE A 89 -15.10 -19.25 15.80
N ASP A 90 -14.87 -18.03 16.25
CA ASP A 90 -15.75 -16.88 16.07
C ASP A 90 -15.34 -16.10 14.82
N PRO A 91 -16.25 -15.36 14.15
CA PRO A 91 -15.93 -14.58 12.97
C PRO A 91 -14.84 -13.53 13.21
N GLU A 92 -14.14 -13.17 12.12
CA GLU A 92 -13.18 -12.08 12.13
C GLU A 92 -13.82 -10.74 12.60
N GLY A 93 -13.06 -9.93 13.33
CA GLY A 93 -13.51 -8.66 13.91
C GLY A 93 -14.19 -8.79 15.28
N SER A 94 -14.34 -10.03 15.80
CA SER A 94 -14.93 -10.28 17.12
C SER A 94 -14.08 -9.73 18.28
N GLU A 95 -12.82 -9.42 18.04
CA GLU A 95 -11.86 -8.83 18.97
C GLU A 95 -12.09 -7.35 19.26
N PHE A 96 -12.91 -6.67 18.46
CA PHE A 96 -13.14 -5.22 18.59
C PHE A 96 -14.47 -4.89 19.26
N GLU A 97 -14.50 -3.74 19.94
CA GLU A 97 -15.70 -3.08 20.41
C GLU A 97 -15.92 -1.75 19.66
N GLU A 98 -17.16 -1.28 19.66
CA GLU A 98 -17.47 0.05 19.12
C GLU A 98 -16.72 1.13 19.90
N TRP A 99 -16.06 2.01 19.18
CA TRP A 99 -15.35 3.13 19.77
C TRP A 99 -15.45 4.37 18.87
N LYS A 100 -15.67 5.51 19.50
CA LYS A 100 -15.66 6.81 18.83
C LYS A 100 -14.58 7.68 19.46
N PRO A 101 -13.69 8.28 18.65
CA PRO A 101 -12.68 9.21 19.14
C PRO A 101 -13.31 10.34 19.99
N THR A 102 -12.81 10.54 21.20
CA THR A 102 -13.30 11.57 22.12
C THR A 102 -12.78 12.96 21.80
N ASP A 103 -11.73 13.05 21.00
CA ASP A 103 -11.09 14.28 20.53
C ASP A 103 -11.50 14.68 19.10
N TRP A 104 -12.46 13.98 18.51
CA TRP A 104 -13.01 14.33 17.20
C TRP A 104 -13.78 15.67 17.27
N LYS A 105 -13.58 16.52 16.25
CA LYS A 105 -14.26 17.80 16.09
C LYS A 105 -14.94 17.87 14.73
N ASP A 106 -16.15 18.46 14.68
CA ASP A 106 -16.93 18.57 13.43
C ASP A 106 -16.28 19.55 12.43
N ASN A 107 -15.71 20.66 12.94
CA ASN A 107 -15.14 21.74 12.12
C ASN A 107 -13.67 21.99 12.49
N PRO A 108 -12.73 21.14 12.10
CA PRO A 108 -11.30 21.38 12.33
C PRO A 108 -10.78 22.56 11.49
N ALA A 109 -9.79 23.30 12.04
CA ALA A 109 -9.31 24.57 11.47
C ALA A 109 -8.76 24.46 10.03
N PHE A 110 -8.28 23.30 9.58
CA PHE A 110 -7.77 23.14 8.21
C PHE A 110 -8.81 23.41 7.14
N LEU A 111 -10.12 23.24 7.45
CA LEU A 111 -11.23 23.50 6.53
C LEU A 111 -11.25 24.95 6.04
N GLU A 112 -10.84 25.90 6.88
CA GLU A 112 -10.81 27.34 6.55
C GLU A 112 -9.86 27.66 5.37
N LYS A 113 -8.89 26.79 5.09
CA LYS A 113 -7.96 26.93 3.97
C LYS A 113 -8.55 26.56 2.62
N ILE A 114 -9.69 25.86 2.60
CA ILE A 114 -10.32 25.33 1.40
C ILE A 114 -11.32 26.34 0.87
N LYS A 115 -11.00 26.99 -0.25
CA LYS A 115 -11.83 28.07 -0.85
C LYS A 115 -13.02 27.57 -1.66
N ASP A 116 -12.88 26.43 -2.35
CA ASP A 116 -13.95 25.83 -3.12
C ASP A 116 -15.03 25.24 -2.19
N PRO A 117 -16.31 25.68 -2.25
CA PRO A 117 -17.34 25.22 -1.34
C PRO A 117 -17.64 23.73 -1.42
N LEU A 118 -17.50 23.12 -2.60
CA LEU A 118 -17.74 21.68 -2.79
C LEU A 118 -16.60 20.86 -2.18
N LEU A 119 -15.36 21.28 -2.36
CA LEU A 119 -14.20 20.65 -1.73
C LEU A 119 -14.19 20.87 -0.21
N HIS A 120 -14.63 22.05 0.27
CA HIS A 120 -14.79 22.31 1.69
C HIS A 120 -15.79 21.33 2.32
N GLN A 121 -16.99 21.17 1.70
CA GLN A 121 -17.98 20.21 2.17
C GLN A 121 -17.45 18.78 2.13
N TRP A 122 -16.78 18.39 1.05
CA TRP A 122 -16.16 17.07 0.95
C TRP A 122 -15.11 16.84 2.03
N ALA A 123 -14.23 17.78 2.31
CA ALA A 123 -13.24 17.68 3.37
C ALA A 123 -13.90 17.53 4.76
N SER A 124 -15.03 18.22 5.00
CA SER A 124 -15.85 18.02 6.20
C SER A 124 -16.43 16.60 6.27
N ASP A 125 -16.88 16.04 5.15
CA ASP A 125 -17.38 14.66 5.11
C ASP A 125 -16.24 13.63 5.30
N LEU A 126 -15.06 13.87 4.72
CA LEU A 126 -13.86 13.04 4.98
C LEU A 126 -13.49 13.03 6.48
N ASN A 127 -13.61 14.17 7.16
CA ASN A 127 -13.36 14.25 8.59
C ASN A 127 -14.28 13.34 9.42
N LYS A 128 -15.51 13.09 8.96
CA LYS A 128 -16.47 12.19 9.61
C LYS A 128 -16.07 10.71 9.46
N LEU A 129 -15.33 10.35 8.40
CA LEU A 129 -14.91 8.97 8.19
C LEU A 129 -13.98 8.44 9.29
N TRP A 130 -13.28 9.31 10.02
CA TRP A 130 -12.50 8.89 11.18
C TRP A 130 -13.36 8.21 12.27
N LEU A 131 -14.63 8.62 12.40
CA LEU A 131 -15.58 7.98 13.33
C LEU A 131 -15.96 6.55 12.93
N GLU A 132 -15.86 6.22 11.63
CA GLU A 132 -16.21 4.91 11.10
C GLU A 132 -15.00 3.95 11.11
N LEU A 133 -13.78 4.49 11.00
CA LEU A 133 -12.53 3.72 10.96
C LEU A 133 -11.91 3.47 12.34
N GLY A 134 -12.48 4.07 13.40
CA GLY A 134 -12.00 3.88 14.78
C GLY A 134 -12.24 2.46 15.27
N ARG A 135 -11.22 1.88 15.93
CA ARG A 135 -11.31 0.55 16.58
C ARG A 135 -10.71 0.62 17.97
N LYS A 136 -11.30 -0.13 18.89
CA LYS A 136 -10.74 -0.40 20.20
C LYS A 136 -10.78 -1.91 20.44
N MET A 137 -9.72 -2.46 20.96
CA MET A 137 -9.68 -3.87 21.34
C MET A 137 -10.45 -4.07 22.65
N LYS A 138 -11.16 -5.20 22.75
CA LYS A 138 -11.80 -5.61 24.00
C LYS A 138 -10.75 -6.00 25.04
N ASP A 139 -11.03 -5.76 26.32
CA ASP A 139 -10.14 -6.13 27.43
C ASP A 139 -9.87 -7.64 27.46
N GLU A 140 -10.84 -8.47 27.06
CA GLU A 140 -10.67 -9.92 26.96
C GLU A 140 -9.52 -10.36 26.03
N VAL A 141 -9.17 -9.54 25.03
CA VAL A 141 -8.04 -9.82 24.12
C VAL A 141 -6.73 -9.77 24.88
N LYS A 142 -6.58 -8.81 25.80
CA LYS A 142 -5.39 -8.67 26.66
C LYS A 142 -5.19 -9.90 27.57
N GLU A 143 -6.30 -10.39 28.11
CA GLU A 143 -6.30 -11.50 29.06
C GLU A 143 -6.11 -12.87 28.39
N ASN A 144 -6.52 -13.00 27.11
CA ASN A 144 -6.58 -14.27 26.40
C ASN A 144 -5.89 -14.18 25.02
N GLN A 145 -4.70 -13.59 24.95
CA GLN A 145 -4.00 -13.35 23.67
C GLN A 145 -3.75 -14.63 22.86
N ASP A 146 -3.63 -15.79 23.52
CA ASP A 146 -3.46 -17.10 22.88
C ASP A 146 -4.65 -17.57 22.04
N LEU A 147 -5.84 -16.96 22.23
CA LEU A 147 -7.03 -17.24 21.43
C LEU A 147 -7.08 -16.45 20.11
N TYR A 148 -6.23 -15.46 19.93
CA TYR A 148 -6.29 -14.50 18.85
C TYR A 148 -5.02 -14.50 18.00
N SER A 149 -5.17 -14.14 16.73
CA SER A 149 -4.03 -13.76 15.90
C SER A 149 -3.65 -12.28 16.06
N ILE A 150 -4.52 -11.45 16.60
CA ILE A 150 -4.26 -10.02 16.76
C ILE A 150 -3.23 -9.75 17.85
N ILE A 151 -2.34 -8.80 17.59
CA ILE A 151 -1.38 -8.28 18.58
C ILE A 151 -2.09 -7.20 19.38
N TYR A 152 -2.26 -7.44 20.69
CA TYR A 152 -2.95 -6.48 21.58
C TYR A 152 -2.18 -5.15 21.68
N VAL A 153 -2.93 -4.05 21.66
CA VAL A 153 -2.46 -2.69 21.95
C VAL A 153 -3.45 -1.97 22.86
N ASP A 154 -2.94 -1.12 23.76
CA ASP A 154 -3.74 -0.47 24.80
C ASP A 154 -4.61 0.70 24.29
N ASN A 155 -4.11 1.46 23.30
CA ASN A 155 -4.84 2.63 22.80
C ASN A 155 -5.70 2.25 21.60
N PRO A 156 -6.89 2.87 21.47
CA PRO A 156 -7.66 2.80 20.23
C PRO A 156 -6.86 3.32 19.04
N PHE A 157 -7.25 2.90 17.84
CA PHE A 157 -6.55 3.25 16.61
C PHE A 157 -7.51 3.34 15.42
N ILE A 158 -7.06 3.98 14.36
CA ILE A 158 -7.76 4.06 13.07
C ILE A 158 -7.20 2.97 12.16
N VAL A 159 -8.09 2.16 11.59
CA VAL A 159 -7.72 1.12 10.62
C VAL A 159 -7.66 1.68 9.20
N PRO A 160 -6.91 1.02 8.26
CA PRO A 160 -6.99 1.37 6.85
C PRO A 160 -8.42 1.28 6.29
N GLY A 161 -9.11 0.18 6.51
CA GLY A 161 -10.48 -0.04 6.08
C GLY A 161 -10.69 -1.35 5.31
N GLY A 162 -11.93 -1.69 5.02
CA GLY A 162 -12.28 -2.91 4.31
C GLY A 162 -11.80 -4.18 5.02
N ARG A 163 -11.05 -5.04 4.31
CA ARG A 163 -10.45 -6.27 4.87
C ARG A 163 -9.33 -6.02 5.88
N PHE A 164 -8.77 -4.81 5.91
CA PHE A 164 -7.67 -4.40 6.79
C PHE A 164 -8.23 -3.86 8.10
N ARG A 165 -8.53 -4.76 9.04
CA ARG A 165 -9.25 -4.47 10.30
C ARG A 165 -8.34 -4.22 11.49
N GLU A 166 -7.03 -4.49 11.39
CA GLU A 166 -5.99 -4.19 12.37
C GLU A 166 -5.22 -2.91 12.01
N PHE A 167 -4.33 -2.46 12.91
CA PHE A 167 -3.39 -1.39 12.58
C PHE A 167 -2.36 -1.89 11.55
N TYR A 168 -1.94 -1.00 10.64
CA TYR A 168 -0.87 -1.24 9.67
C TYR A 168 0.21 -0.18 9.83
N TYR A 169 1.47 -0.60 9.66
CA TYR A 169 2.61 0.24 10.03
C TYR A 169 2.70 1.49 9.15
N TRP A 170 3.02 1.37 7.87
CA TRP A 170 3.28 2.54 7.04
C TRP A 170 2.03 3.36 6.72
N ASP A 171 0.85 2.73 6.59
CA ASP A 171 -0.45 3.39 6.41
C ASP A 171 -0.70 4.45 7.46
N SER A 172 -0.31 4.14 8.70
CA SER A 172 -0.53 5.01 9.86
C SER A 172 0.16 6.36 9.75
N TYR A 173 1.22 6.49 8.95
CA TYR A 173 1.87 7.79 8.74
C TYR A 173 0.91 8.82 8.11
N TRP A 174 0.19 8.43 7.06
CA TRP A 174 -0.78 9.32 6.39
C TRP A 174 -2.07 9.46 7.20
N ILE A 175 -2.50 8.39 7.88
CA ILE A 175 -3.63 8.45 8.81
C ILE A 175 -3.34 9.46 9.92
N ILE A 176 -2.19 9.39 10.59
CA ILE A 176 -1.77 10.32 11.67
C ILE A 176 -1.73 11.76 11.15
N LYS A 177 -1.23 11.99 9.93
CA LYS A 177 -1.26 13.34 9.33
C LYS A 177 -2.69 13.85 9.16
N GLY A 178 -3.60 13.01 8.70
CA GLY A 178 -5.02 13.36 8.59
C GLY A 178 -5.66 13.65 9.96
N LEU A 179 -5.37 12.82 10.97
CA LEU A 179 -5.85 13.01 12.33
C LEU A 179 -5.37 14.32 12.96
N LEU A 180 -4.10 14.68 12.79
CA LEU A 180 -3.56 15.95 13.30
C LEU A 180 -4.20 17.15 12.60
N LEU A 181 -4.51 17.09 11.30
CA LEU A 181 -5.28 18.09 10.59
C LEU A 181 -6.73 18.19 11.12
N SER A 182 -7.30 17.06 11.52
CA SER A 182 -8.60 16.97 12.16
C SER A 182 -8.60 17.36 13.64
N GLU A 183 -7.46 17.82 14.17
CA GLU A 183 -7.23 18.18 15.57
C GLU A 183 -7.48 17.01 16.56
N MET A 184 -7.30 15.78 16.07
CA MET A 184 -7.43 14.54 16.86
C MET A 184 -6.08 14.14 17.47
N HIS A 185 -5.54 15.02 18.30
CA HIS A 185 -4.17 14.94 18.84
C HIS A 185 -3.96 13.73 19.75
N SER A 186 -4.92 13.43 20.62
CA SER A 186 -4.81 12.29 21.55
C SER A 186 -4.96 10.95 20.82
N THR A 187 -5.83 10.87 19.82
CA THR A 187 -5.96 9.67 18.96
C THR A 187 -4.67 9.41 18.18
N ALA A 188 -4.11 10.45 17.54
CA ALA A 188 -2.84 10.35 16.80
C ALA A 188 -1.68 9.92 17.71
N ARG A 189 -1.54 10.54 18.89
CA ARG A 189 -0.52 10.18 19.89
C ARG A 189 -0.71 8.75 20.42
N GLY A 190 -1.94 8.31 20.66
CA GLY A 190 -2.28 6.95 21.08
C GLY A 190 -1.82 5.90 20.06
N MET A 191 -2.04 6.16 18.76
CA MET A 191 -1.57 5.26 17.70
C MET A 191 -0.04 5.15 17.68
N VAL A 192 0.69 6.27 17.81
CA VAL A 192 2.17 6.25 17.88
C VAL A 192 2.63 5.52 19.13
N SER A 193 1.97 5.73 20.28
CA SER A 193 2.32 5.04 21.53
C SER A 193 2.11 3.53 21.42
N ASN A 194 1.10 3.06 20.69
CA ASN A 194 0.92 1.64 20.39
C ASN A 194 2.12 1.07 19.62
N PHE A 195 2.63 1.78 18.61
CA PHE A 195 3.80 1.33 17.86
C PHE A 195 5.07 1.30 18.71
N LEU A 196 5.27 2.30 19.56
CA LEU A 196 6.40 2.33 20.49
C LEU A 196 6.35 1.13 21.47
N ASP A 197 5.18 0.82 22.05
CA ASP A 197 4.97 -0.36 22.87
C ASP A 197 5.24 -1.68 22.09
N VAL A 198 4.80 -1.77 20.85
CA VAL A 198 5.08 -2.93 19.98
C VAL A 198 6.59 -3.09 19.74
N VAL A 199 7.35 -2.02 19.49
CA VAL A 199 8.81 -2.08 19.37
C VAL A 199 9.44 -2.55 20.69
N ASP A 200 8.94 -2.07 21.83
CA ASP A 200 9.48 -2.48 23.15
C ASP A 200 9.25 -3.96 23.44
N ARG A 201 8.12 -4.53 23.00
CA ARG A 201 7.77 -5.95 23.19
C ARG A 201 8.36 -6.90 22.15
N ILE A 202 8.42 -6.49 20.90
CA ILE A 202 8.77 -7.36 19.76
C ILE A 202 10.17 -7.05 19.21
N GLY A 203 10.66 -5.82 19.37
CA GLY A 203 11.94 -5.33 18.85
C GLY A 203 11.83 -4.52 17.57
N PHE A 204 10.68 -4.58 16.86
CA PHE A 204 10.36 -3.83 15.65
C PHE A 204 8.84 -3.77 15.46
N ILE A 205 8.36 -3.03 14.47
CA ILE A 205 6.93 -2.99 14.12
C ILE A 205 6.67 -4.01 13.01
N PRO A 206 5.84 -5.06 13.26
CA PRO A 206 5.38 -5.95 12.21
C PRO A 206 4.59 -5.20 11.13
N ASN A 207 4.45 -5.81 9.94
CA ASN A 207 3.68 -5.31 8.80
C ASN A 207 2.30 -4.76 9.21
N GLY A 208 1.62 -5.45 10.10
CA GLY A 208 0.35 -5.08 10.71
C GLY A 208 0.14 -5.79 12.03
N GLY A 209 -1.00 -5.54 12.67
CA GLY A 209 -1.32 -5.97 14.04
C GLY A 209 -1.65 -7.46 14.20
N ARG A 210 -1.03 -8.37 13.45
CA ARG A 210 -1.27 -9.81 13.54
C ARG A 210 0.02 -10.60 13.77
N ILE A 211 -0.07 -11.70 14.51
CA ILE A 211 1.11 -12.52 14.85
C ILE A 211 1.78 -13.15 13.63
N TYR A 212 1.04 -13.42 12.57
CA TYR A 212 1.58 -13.98 11.33
C TYR A 212 2.43 -12.96 10.53
N TYR A 213 2.45 -11.70 10.93
CA TYR A 213 3.33 -10.66 10.40
C TYR A 213 4.67 -10.52 11.15
N LYS A 214 4.92 -11.31 12.21
CA LYS A 214 6.09 -11.14 13.10
C LYS A 214 7.47 -11.37 12.47
N MET A 215 7.53 -11.80 11.21
CA MET A 215 8.82 -11.99 10.53
C MET A 215 9.09 -10.96 9.43
N ARG A 216 8.19 -9.98 9.22
CA ARG A 216 8.37 -8.87 8.28
C ARG A 216 7.76 -7.58 8.81
N SER A 217 8.35 -6.45 8.41
CA SER A 217 7.88 -5.11 8.72
C SER A 217 7.13 -4.49 7.52
N GLN A 218 7.09 -3.17 7.46
CA GLN A 218 6.71 -2.32 6.32
C GLN A 218 7.64 -1.11 6.29
N PRO A 219 7.60 -0.21 5.27
CA PRO A 219 8.48 0.95 5.21
C PRO A 219 8.57 1.72 6.53
N PRO A 220 9.80 2.00 7.04
CA PRO A 220 10.04 2.41 8.44
C PRO A 220 9.70 3.87 8.71
N LEU A 221 8.45 4.17 9.00
CA LEU A 221 7.93 5.52 9.20
C LEU A 221 7.64 5.90 10.67
N LEU A 222 8.05 5.09 11.67
CA LEU A 222 7.83 5.41 13.09
C LEU A 222 8.53 6.71 13.51
N ILE A 223 9.80 6.86 13.16
CA ILE A 223 10.58 8.07 13.53
C ILE A 223 9.94 9.32 12.92
N PRO A 224 9.53 9.34 11.63
CA PRO A 224 8.69 10.41 11.08
C PRO A 224 7.34 10.60 11.78
N MET A 225 6.66 9.54 12.22
CA MET A 225 5.41 9.67 12.99
C MET A 225 5.66 10.35 14.35
N VAL A 226 6.71 9.96 15.06
CA VAL A 226 7.11 10.63 16.32
C VAL A 226 7.46 12.09 16.06
N LYS A 227 8.12 12.41 14.93
CA LYS A 227 8.37 13.80 14.52
C LYS A 227 7.08 14.59 14.35
N LEU A 228 6.04 14.00 13.74
CA LEU A 228 4.73 14.66 13.61
C LEU A 228 4.11 14.97 14.99
N ILE A 229 4.13 14.01 15.92
CA ILE A 229 3.61 14.22 17.29
C ILE A 229 4.44 15.26 18.05
N PHE A 230 5.76 15.25 17.86
CA PHE A 230 6.64 16.24 18.48
C PHE A 230 6.43 17.64 17.92
N ASP A 231 6.25 17.78 16.61
CA ASP A 231 5.97 19.08 15.97
C ASP A 231 4.63 19.67 16.41
N ASP A 232 3.65 18.82 16.66
CA ASP A 232 2.33 19.19 17.12
C ASP A 232 2.32 19.66 18.60
N SER A 233 3.06 18.96 19.47
CA SER A 233 2.98 19.15 20.91
C SER A 233 4.15 19.91 21.54
N GLY A 234 5.34 19.86 20.93
CA GLY A 234 6.61 20.33 21.53
C GLY A 234 7.05 19.51 22.77
N ASP A 235 6.47 18.33 23.00
CA ASP A 235 6.65 17.55 24.23
C ASP A 235 8.04 16.88 24.28
N MET A 236 8.99 17.56 24.91
CA MET A 236 10.35 17.06 25.13
C MET A 236 10.41 15.85 26.05
N GLU A 237 9.46 15.73 26.98
CA GLU A 237 9.41 14.59 27.89
C GLU A 237 8.98 13.32 27.16
N TYR A 238 7.98 13.41 26.28
CA TYR A 238 7.59 12.31 25.42
C TYR A 238 8.76 11.82 24.55
N LEU A 239 9.51 12.75 23.97
CA LEU A 239 10.70 12.38 23.19
C LEU A 239 11.77 11.70 24.06
N ARG A 240 12.01 12.20 25.27
CA ARG A 240 12.99 11.61 26.21
C ARG A 240 12.62 10.19 26.63
N GLN A 241 11.34 9.94 26.88
CA GLN A 241 10.84 8.63 27.28
C GLN A 241 11.02 7.58 26.18
N HIS A 242 10.89 7.98 24.91
CA HIS A 242 10.83 7.03 23.79
C HIS A 242 12.07 6.99 22.89
N ILE A 243 13.08 7.83 23.16
CA ILE A 243 14.28 7.90 22.29
C ILE A 243 14.99 6.56 22.13
N HIS A 244 15.07 5.75 23.20
CA HIS A 244 15.70 4.44 23.15
C HIS A 244 14.88 3.39 22.38
N THR A 245 13.57 3.54 22.36
CA THR A 245 12.69 2.71 21.54
C THR A 245 12.91 3.02 20.05
N LEU A 246 13.09 4.31 19.70
CA LEU A 246 13.44 4.73 18.35
C LEU A 246 14.84 4.25 17.92
N ASP A 247 15.84 4.31 18.83
CA ASP A 247 17.16 3.70 18.61
C ASP A 247 17.01 2.22 18.22
N ARG A 248 16.17 1.46 18.94
CA ARG A 248 15.94 0.02 18.72
C ARG A 248 15.29 -0.26 17.37
N GLU A 249 14.27 0.50 16.99
CA GLU A 249 13.61 0.39 15.68
C GLU A 249 14.61 0.67 14.54
N PHE A 250 15.42 1.72 14.67
CA PHE A 250 16.45 2.03 13.69
C PHE A 250 17.50 0.91 13.59
N ASP A 251 17.98 0.42 14.73
CA ASP A 251 18.99 -0.65 14.81
C ASP A 251 18.45 -1.97 14.21
N TYR A 252 17.14 -2.26 14.36
CA TYR A 252 16.51 -3.42 13.72
C TYR A 252 16.66 -3.36 12.20
N TRP A 253 16.35 -2.22 11.57
CA TRP A 253 16.46 -2.04 10.14
C TRP A 253 17.91 -2.12 9.65
N VAL A 254 18.83 -1.48 10.33
CA VAL A 254 20.25 -1.53 9.99
C VAL A 254 20.80 -2.96 10.09
N THR A 255 20.45 -3.67 11.17
CA THR A 255 21.00 -5.01 11.43
C THR A 255 20.45 -6.06 10.47
N ASN A 256 19.15 -6.02 10.16
CA ASN A 256 18.49 -7.11 9.44
C ASN A 256 18.34 -6.86 7.93
N HIS A 257 18.41 -5.60 7.48
CA HIS A 257 18.11 -5.25 6.08
C HIS A 257 19.31 -4.71 5.31
N THR A 258 20.41 -4.33 5.97
CA THR A 258 21.62 -3.86 5.28
C THR A 258 22.31 -4.99 4.52
N VAL A 259 22.76 -4.69 3.32
CA VAL A 259 23.59 -5.55 2.50
C VAL A 259 24.87 -4.83 2.10
N ASP A 260 26.00 -5.52 2.24
CA ASP A 260 27.31 -5.07 1.77
C ASP A 260 27.50 -5.52 0.32
N PHE A 261 27.93 -4.61 -0.54
CA PHE A 261 28.23 -4.94 -1.94
C PHE A 261 29.25 -3.97 -2.52
N GLU A 262 29.97 -4.47 -3.53
CA GLU A 262 30.92 -3.67 -4.29
C GLU A 262 30.25 -3.08 -5.54
N TYR A 263 30.46 -1.81 -5.79
CA TYR A 263 30.07 -1.13 -7.01
C TYR A 263 31.12 -0.07 -7.38
N ASP A 264 31.55 -0.07 -8.65
CA ASP A 264 32.58 0.85 -9.20
C ASP A 264 33.87 0.90 -8.34
N GLY A 265 34.34 -0.29 -7.91
CA GLY A 265 35.58 -0.45 -7.13
C GLY A 265 35.50 0.05 -5.69
N ARG A 266 34.31 0.30 -5.16
CA ARG A 266 34.06 0.73 -3.77
C ARG A 266 33.03 -0.14 -3.09
N ASN A 267 33.15 -0.31 -1.79
CA ASN A 267 32.16 -1.02 -0.97
C ASN A 267 31.10 -0.03 -0.48
N TYR A 268 29.84 -0.45 -0.56
CA TYR A 268 28.68 0.28 -0.09
C TYR A 268 27.81 -0.58 0.80
N GLN A 269 27.08 0.10 1.69
CA GLN A 269 26.06 -0.47 2.57
C GLN A 269 24.76 0.26 2.29
N LEU A 270 23.76 -0.48 1.77
CA LEU A 270 22.40 0.01 1.55
C LEU A 270 21.42 -1.08 1.96
N MET A 271 20.17 -0.72 2.16
CA MET A 271 19.14 -1.61 2.68
C MET A 271 18.24 -2.16 1.56
N ARG A 272 17.74 -3.36 1.78
CA ARG A 272 16.76 -4.04 0.92
C ARG A 272 15.65 -4.65 1.76
N TYR A 273 14.52 -4.94 1.14
CA TYR A 273 13.48 -5.75 1.79
C TYR A 273 13.87 -7.22 1.79
N THR A 274 13.53 -7.93 2.88
CA THR A 274 13.90 -9.33 3.05
C THR A 274 12.97 -10.03 4.05
N ASP A 275 12.93 -11.37 3.98
CA ASP A 275 12.22 -12.20 4.95
C ASP A 275 13.07 -13.41 5.34
N MET A 276 13.08 -13.74 6.63
CA MET A 276 13.87 -14.82 7.22
C MET A 276 12.96 -15.89 7.84
N SER A 277 11.80 -16.16 7.25
CA SER A 277 10.90 -17.23 7.64
C SER A 277 10.70 -18.25 6.52
N GLN A 278 10.21 -19.44 6.87
CA GLN A 278 9.80 -20.46 5.90
C GLN A 278 8.29 -20.44 5.63
N GLY A 279 7.89 -21.09 4.55
CA GLY A 279 6.51 -21.32 4.17
C GLY A 279 5.80 -20.11 3.54
N PRO A 280 4.57 -20.33 3.03
CA PRO A 280 3.74 -19.30 2.44
C PRO A 280 3.23 -18.32 3.49
N ARG A 281 2.75 -17.16 3.05
CA ARG A 281 2.08 -16.17 3.91
C ARG A 281 0.76 -16.76 4.44
N PRO A 282 0.50 -16.79 5.74
CA PRO A 282 -0.75 -17.33 6.28
C PRO A 282 -2.01 -16.61 5.79
N GLU A 283 -1.93 -15.30 5.57
CA GLU A 283 -3.03 -14.45 5.08
C GLU A 283 -3.25 -14.51 3.56
N SER A 284 -2.34 -15.14 2.83
CA SER A 284 -2.42 -15.41 1.38
C SER A 284 -1.97 -16.85 1.09
N TYR A 285 -2.34 -17.79 1.97
CA TYR A 285 -1.78 -19.14 2.00
C TYR A 285 -2.04 -19.91 0.71
N LYS A 286 -3.29 -19.93 0.29
CA LYS A 286 -3.69 -20.62 -0.94
C LYS A 286 -3.11 -19.96 -2.17
N GLU A 287 -3.08 -18.64 -2.22
CA GLU A 287 -2.57 -17.83 -3.30
C GLU A 287 -1.06 -18.10 -3.51
N ASP A 288 -0.29 -18.13 -2.43
CA ASP A 288 1.15 -18.42 -2.47
C ASP A 288 1.42 -19.87 -2.90
N ILE A 289 0.66 -20.84 -2.39
CA ILE A 289 0.78 -22.25 -2.80
C ILE A 289 0.42 -22.41 -4.28
N ASP A 290 -0.64 -21.77 -4.74
CA ASP A 290 -1.06 -21.83 -6.15
C ASP A 290 0.03 -21.22 -7.07
N CYS A 291 0.64 -20.10 -6.67
CA CYS A 291 1.76 -19.51 -7.37
C CYS A 291 2.98 -20.46 -7.41
N ALA A 292 3.28 -21.13 -6.30
CA ALA A 292 4.42 -22.03 -6.17
C ALA A 292 4.27 -23.37 -6.93
N LYS A 293 3.08 -23.71 -7.45
CA LYS A 293 2.86 -24.93 -8.26
C LYS A 293 3.68 -24.99 -9.54
N HIS A 294 4.18 -23.84 -10.00
CA HIS A 294 5.08 -23.76 -11.16
C HIS A 294 6.50 -24.32 -10.90
N PHE A 295 6.83 -24.61 -9.63
CA PHE A 295 8.13 -25.14 -9.24
C PHE A 295 8.01 -26.57 -8.68
N ASP A 296 8.85 -27.49 -9.16
CA ASP A 296 8.89 -28.87 -8.66
C ASP A 296 9.75 -29.01 -7.39
N SER A 297 10.82 -28.20 -7.27
CA SER A 297 11.73 -28.24 -6.14
C SER A 297 11.15 -27.55 -4.90
N PRO A 298 11.17 -28.20 -3.71
CA PRO A 298 10.83 -27.54 -2.45
C PRO A 298 11.64 -26.26 -2.21
N ASP A 299 12.94 -26.27 -2.48
CA ASP A 299 13.81 -25.12 -2.27
C ASP A 299 13.40 -23.92 -3.13
N LYS A 300 12.97 -24.17 -4.38
CA LYS A 300 12.47 -23.11 -5.26
C LYS A 300 11.13 -22.56 -4.79
N LYS A 301 10.28 -23.37 -4.17
CA LYS A 301 9.03 -22.91 -3.54
C LYS A 301 9.33 -22.02 -2.34
N GLU A 302 10.24 -22.44 -1.46
CA GLU A 302 10.69 -21.65 -0.31
C GLU A 302 11.34 -20.32 -0.75
N GLU A 303 12.12 -20.35 -1.82
CA GLU A 303 12.70 -19.14 -2.40
C GLU A 303 11.61 -18.18 -2.89
N LEU A 304 10.58 -18.70 -3.60
CA LEU A 304 9.44 -17.88 -4.02
C LEU A 304 8.67 -17.30 -2.83
N TYR A 305 8.39 -18.10 -1.79
CA TYR A 305 7.70 -17.61 -0.59
C TYR A 305 8.48 -16.48 0.09
N ALA A 306 9.81 -16.57 0.12
CA ALA A 306 10.64 -15.50 0.64
C ALA A 306 10.59 -14.22 -0.19
N GLU A 307 10.57 -14.34 -1.52
CA GLU A 307 10.43 -13.19 -2.42
C GLU A 307 9.05 -12.54 -2.29
N LEU A 308 7.96 -13.33 -2.17
CA LEU A 308 6.60 -12.84 -1.92
C LEU A 308 6.51 -12.08 -0.60
N LYS A 309 7.09 -12.63 0.48
CA LYS A 309 7.11 -11.98 1.80
C LYS A 309 7.95 -10.71 1.82
N ALA A 310 9.10 -10.70 1.15
CA ALA A 310 9.91 -9.49 1.00
C ALA A 310 9.19 -8.40 0.19
N ALA A 311 8.45 -8.79 -0.86
CA ALA A 311 7.63 -7.85 -1.62
C ALA A 311 6.46 -7.30 -0.76
N ALA A 312 5.83 -8.14 0.08
CA ALA A 312 4.83 -7.69 1.03
C ALA A 312 5.41 -6.71 2.08
N GLU A 313 6.65 -6.93 2.55
CA GLU A 313 7.35 -6.00 3.44
C GLU A 313 7.56 -4.61 2.80
N SER A 314 7.75 -4.55 1.50
CA SER A 314 7.92 -3.29 0.78
C SER A 314 6.66 -2.40 0.76
N GLY A 315 5.50 -2.99 1.02
CA GLY A 315 4.20 -2.37 0.84
C GLY A 315 3.72 -2.32 -0.61
N TRP A 316 4.52 -2.81 -1.59
CA TRP A 316 4.17 -2.87 -3.01
C TRP A 316 3.92 -4.31 -3.46
N ASP A 317 2.95 -4.94 -2.87
CA ASP A 317 2.54 -6.33 -3.10
C ASP A 317 1.31 -6.42 -4.04
N PHE A 318 1.48 -6.66 -5.37
CA PHE A 318 2.77 -6.88 -6.01
C PHE A 318 2.97 -5.92 -7.18
N SER A 319 4.20 -5.91 -7.71
CA SER A 319 4.60 -4.99 -8.78
C SER A 319 5.71 -5.59 -9.64
N SER A 320 5.70 -5.26 -10.92
CA SER A 320 6.81 -5.47 -11.86
C SER A 320 8.14 -4.82 -11.41
N ARG A 321 8.06 -3.87 -10.46
CA ARG A 321 9.23 -3.30 -9.79
C ARG A 321 10.15 -4.39 -9.23
N TRP A 322 9.57 -5.47 -8.74
CA TRP A 322 10.28 -6.58 -8.11
C TRP A 322 10.59 -7.74 -9.05
N PHE A 323 10.13 -7.69 -10.31
CA PHE A 323 10.42 -8.75 -11.28
C PHE A 323 11.80 -8.59 -11.90
N ILE A 324 12.55 -9.71 -12.01
CA ILE A 324 13.75 -9.82 -12.83
C ILE A 324 13.60 -11.04 -13.73
N LEU A 325 13.28 -10.82 -15.01
CA LEU A 325 13.26 -11.83 -16.05
C LEU A 325 14.19 -11.39 -17.17
N ASN A 326 15.27 -12.13 -17.37
CA ASN A 326 16.30 -11.81 -18.36
C ASN A 326 16.84 -10.36 -18.26
N GLY A 327 16.98 -9.88 -17.01
CA GLY A 327 17.47 -8.53 -16.69
C GLY A 327 16.44 -7.41 -16.86
N THR A 328 15.19 -7.73 -17.20
CA THR A 328 14.08 -6.76 -17.34
C THR A 328 13.09 -6.85 -16.19
N ASN A 329 12.18 -5.87 -16.08
CA ASN A 329 11.04 -5.90 -15.14
C ASN A 329 9.80 -6.62 -15.69
N LYS A 330 9.93 -7.34 -16.79
CA LYS A 330 8.87 -8.18 -17.37
C LYS A 330 8.73 -9.48 -16.57
N GLY A 331 7.60 -10.15 -16.72
CA GLY A 331 7.35 -11.43 -16.05
C GLY A 331 6.06 -11.44 -15.25
N ASN A 332 6.05 -12.24 -14.20
CA ASN A 332 4.95 -12.41 -13.26
C ASN A 332 5.50 -12.76 -11.86
N LEU A 333 4.64 -13.10 -10.91
CA LEU A 333 5.02 -13.41 -9.52
C LEU A 333 6.13 -14.48 -9.39
N THR A 334 6.24 -15.42 -10.34
CA THR A 334 7.32 -16.43 -10.31
C THR A 334 8.72 -15.85 -10.62
N ASN A 335 8.77 -14.59 -11.06
CA ASN A 335 10.00 -13.87 -11.38
C ASN A 335 10.37 -12.81 -10.32
N LEU A 336 9.71 -12.84 -9.15
CA LEU A 336 10.06 -11.97 -8.03
C LEU A 336 11.51 -12.16 -7.61
N LYS A 337 12.21 -11.05 -7.41
CA LYS A 337 13.59 -10.93 -6.94
C LYS A 337 13.76 -9.71 -6.03
N THR A 338 12.77 -9.46 -5.19
CA THR A 338 12.72 -8.31 -4.27
C THR A 338 13.98 -8.20 -3.44
N ARG A 339 14.48 -9.34 -2.91
CA ARG A 339 15.68 -9.42 -2.08
C ARG A 339 16.98 -9.14 -2.84
N SER A 340 16.91 -9.11 -4.17
CA SER A 340 18.06 -8.77 -5.05
C SER A 340 18.03 -7.31 -5.52
N ILE A 341 17.11 -6.49 -5.00
CA ILE A 341 16.94 -5.10 -5.41
C ILE A 341 17.16 -4.17 -4.20
N ILE A 342 17.98 -3.13 -4.41
CA ILE A 342 18.16 -2.02 -3.48
C ILE A 342 17.17 -0.92 -3.90
N PRO A 343 16.11 -0.67 -3.11
CA PRO A 343 15.09 0.31 -3.47
C PRO A 343 15.48 1.73 -3.06
N VAL A 344 15.10 2.70 -3.87
CA VAL A 344 15.37 4.14 -3.61
C VAL A 344 14.64 4.61 -2.35
N ASP A 345 13.35 4.33 -2.24
CA ASP A 345 12.47 4.85 -1.19
C ASP A 345 12.89 4.37 0.22
N LEU A 346 13.17 3.07 0.40
CA LEU A 346 13.63 2.55 1.69
C LEU A 346 14.90 3.26 2.15
N ASN A 347 15.88 3.40 1.27
CA ASN A 347 17.17 4.02 1.61
C ASN A 347 17.04 5.53 1.85
N ALA A 348 16.16 6.21 1.12
CA ALA A 348 15.81 7.60 1.35
C ALA A 348 15.11 7.81 2.71
N ILE A 349 14.17 6.92 3.09
CA ILE A 349 13.50 6.95 4.38
C ILE A 349 14.50 6.69 5.51
N MET A 350 15.40 5.71 5.38
CA MET A 350 16.40 5.42 6.41
C MET A 350 17.42 6.53 6.59
N SER A 351 17.82 7.20 5.51
CA SER A 351 18.64 8.41 5.60
C SER A 351 17.90 9.54 6.31
N TRP A 352 16.61 9.73 6.03
CA TRP A 352 15.77 10.71 6.76
C TRP A 352 15.63 10.34 8.24
N ASN A 353 15.41 9.07 8.55
CA ASN A 353 15.35 8.57 9.94
C ASN A 353 16.65 8.89 10.70
N ALA A 354 17.82 8.68 10.07
CA ALA A 354 19.10 9.03 10.68
C ALA A 354 19.22 10.54 10.94
N GLU A 355 18.80 11.40 10.00
CA GLU A 355 18.78 12.86 10.19
C GLU A 355 17.85 13.26 11.36
N LEU A 356 16.64 12.69 11.44
CA LEU A 356 15.70 12.95 12.52
C LEU A 356 16.23 12.48 13.88
N MET A 357 16.86 11.29 13.95
CA MET A 357 17.48 10.79 15.17
C MET A 357 18.65 11.67 15.63
N ALA A 358 19.44 12.19 14.70
CA ALA A 358 20.49 13.16 15.02
C ALA A 358 19.91 14.43 15.66
N ASP A 359 18.80 14.97 15.10
CA ASP A 359 18.09 16.14 15.68
C ASP A 359 17.50 15.81 17.07
N PHE A 360 16.83 14.67 17.23
CA PHE A 360 16.23 14.26 18.49
C PHE A 360 17.27 14.10 19.61
N HIS A 361 18.36 13.38 19.33
CA HIS A 361 19.45 13.23 20.31
C HIS A 361 20.13 14.57 20.62
N SER A 362 20.31 15.46 19.63
CA SER A 362 20.86 16.79 19.85
C SER A 362 19.98 17.63 20.80
N ARG A 363 18.65 17.63 20.58
CA ARG A 363 17.67 18.31 21.46
C ARG A 363 17.68 17.78 22.89
N LEU A 364 17.92 16.48 23.06
CA LEU A 364 18.04 15.82 24.37
C LEU A 364 19.40 15.97 25.03
N GLY A 365 20.39 16.60 24.37
CA GLY A 365 21.75 16.74 24.86
C GLY A 365 22.63 15.50 24.72
N ASN A 366 22.20 14.49 23.97
CA ASN A 366 22.93 13.23 23.74
C ASN A 366 23.92 13.39 22.57
N THR A 367 24.96 14.20 22.75
CA THR A 367 25.90 14.63 21.68
C THR A 367 26.53 13.43 20.95
N ALA A 368 27.02 12.42 21.68
CA ALA A 368 27.67 11.25 21.05
C ALA A 368 26.72 10.47 20.13
N LYS A 369 25.46 10.29 20.51
CA LYS A 369 24.44 9.67 19.65
C LYS A 369 24.04 10.58 18.49
N ALA A 370 23.91 11.87 18.73
CA ALA A 370 23.64 12.82 17.65
C ALA A 370 24.72 12.79 16.57
N ASP A 371 25.99 12.75 16.95
CA ASP A 371 27.11 12.68 16.01
C ASP A 371 27.15 11.31 15.28
N TYR A 372 26.89 10.21 15.99
CA TYR A 372 26.74 8.88 15.37
C TYR A 372 25.68 8.91 14.25
N TYR A 373 24.49 9.44 14.51
CA TYR A 373 23.42 9.49 13.50
C TYR A 373 23.71 10.46 12.35
N LYS A 374 24.46 11.53 12.59
CA LYS A 374 24.97 12.40 11.50
C LYS A 374 25.92 11.65 10.58
N ASP A 375 26.81 10.83 11.14
CA ASP A 375 27.75 10.01 10.37
C ASP A 375 27.01 8.94 9.56
N VAL A 376 26.00 8.29 10.16
CA VAL A 376 25.13 7.33 9.45
C VAL A 376 24.38 8.01 8.30
N HIS A 377 23.77 9.18 8.56
CA HIS A 377 23.08 9.95 7.51
C HIS A 377 24.04 10.31 6.37
N ALA A 378 25.23 10.82 6.67
CA ALA A 378 26.22 11.19 5.66
C ALA A 378 26.67 9.98 4.82
N SER A 379 26.86 8.83 5.46
CA SER A 379 27.23 7.57 4.77
C SER A 379 26.14 7.09 3.84
N LEU A 380 24.88 7.10 4.29
CA LEU A 380 23.71 6.73 3.47
C LEU A 380 23.53 7.72 2.31
N LEU A 381 23.65 9.02 2.56
CA LEU A 381 23.56 10.05 1.53
C LEU A 381 24.60 9.81 0.43
N GLN A 382 25.86 9.55 0.80
CA GLN A 382 26.93 9.26 -0.15
C GLN A 382 26.67 7.97 -0.95
N ALA A 383 26.17 6.92 -0.29
CA ALA A 383 25.84 5.67 -0.96
C ALA A 383 24.67 5.83 -1.94
N ILE A 384 23.61 6.54 -1.56
CA ILE A 384 22.46 6.85 -2.40
C ILE A 384 22.87 7.68 -3.63
N GLU A 385 23.73 8.68 -3.44
CA GLU A 385 24.29 9.47 -4.55
C GLU A 385 25.07 8.60 -5.51
N ASN A 386 26.03 7.83 -5.01
CA ASN A 386 26.94 7.06 -5.86
C ASN A 386 26.30 5.86 -6.52
N VAL A 387 25.37 5.19 -5.85
CA VAL A 387 24.77 3.92 -6.32
C VAL A 387 23.43 4.15 -7.04
N LEU A 388 22.57 5.01 -6.52
CA LEU A 388 21.18 5.12 -7.01
C LEU A 388 21.00 6.31 -7.98
N TRP A 389 21.69 7.45 -7.79
CA TRP A 389 21.58 8.57 -8.72
C TRP A 389 22.11 8.21 -10.10
N HIS A 390 21.30 8.43 -11.14
CA HIS A 390 21.70 8.24 -12.54
C HIS A 390 21.78 9.57 -13.26
N GLU A 391 22.99 9.99 -13.56
CA GLU A 391 23.29 11.32 -14.14
C GLU A 391 22.56 11.55 -15.48
N ASP A 392 22.63 10.62 -16.41
CA ASP A 392 22.05 10.78 -17.75
C ASP A 392 20.52 10.71 -17.74
N VAL A 393 19.92 9.95 -16.82
CA VAL A 393 18.47 9.86 -16.64
C VAL A 393 17.94 11.09 -15.88
N GLY A 394 18.66 11.52 -14.85
CA GLY A 394 18.27 12.65 -13.99
C GLY A 394 17.30 12.24 -12.88
N ALA A 395 17.40 11.02 -12.37
CA ALA A 395 16.59 10.49 -11.27
C ALA A 395 17.37 9.45 -10.47
N TRP A 396 16.88 9.12 -9.27
CA TRP A 396 17.37 7.98 -8.49
C TRP A 396 16.68 6.72 -8.97
N LEU A 397 17.43 5.66 -9.22
CA LEU A 397 16.95 4.40 -9.75
C LEU A 397 17.25 3.27 -8.79
N ASP A 398 16.31 2.34 -8.63
CA ASP A 398 16.56 1.08 -7.91
C ASP A 398 17.77 0.37 -8.51
N PHE A 399 18.54 -0.33 -7.67
CA PHE A 399 19.76 -1.01 -8.10
C PHE A 399 19.62 -2.52 -7.97
N SER A 400 19.97 -3.25 -9.01
CA SER A 400 19.97 -4.72 -9.01
C SER A 400 21.32 -5.26 -8.55
N LEU A 401 21.32 -6.03 -7.46
CA LEU A 401 22.50 -6.74 -6.95
C LEU A 401 22.95 -7.85 -7.91
N GLU A 402 22.03 -8.48 -8.65
CA GLU A 402 22.37 -9.55 -9.61
C GLU A 402 23.13 -9.02 -10.83
N SER A 403 22.60 -7.97 -11.45
CA SER A 403 23.22 -7.37 -12.65
C SER A 403 24.26 -6.30 -12.33
N ARG A 404 24.34 -5.85 -11.07
CA ARG A 404 25.13 -4.69 -10.61
C ARG A 404 24.89 -3.43 -11.44
N ARG A 405 23.61 -3.16 -11.75
CA ARG A 405 23.19 -2.01 -12.57
C ARG A 405 21.96 -1.35 -11.98
N ARG A 406 21.83 -0.06 -12.23
CA ARG A 406 20.60 0.69 -11.99
C ARG A 406 19.49 0.17 -12.91
N ARG A 407 18.27 0.16 -12.39
CA ARG A 407 17.06 -0.30 -13.09
C ARG A 407 16.35 0.92 -13.65
N ASP A 408 16.56 1.20 -14.93
CA ASP A 408 16.02 2.39 -15.61
C ASP A 408 14.55 2.16 -15.99
N TYR A 409 13.67 2.23 -14.96
CA TYR A 409 12.22 2.20 -15.07
C TYR A 409 11.61 3.34 -14.27
N PHE A 410 10.46 3.82 -14.71
CA PHE A 410 9.71 4.83 -13.96
C PHE A 410 9.00 4.20 -12.77
N TYR A 411 9.24 4.77 -11.60
CA TYR A 411 8.47 4.58 -10.38
C TYR A 411 8.35 5.93 -9.66
N PRO A 412 7.24 6.25 -8.96
CA PRO A 412 7.17 7.44 -8.12
C PRO A 412 8.26 7.50 -7.05
N SER A 413 8.76 6.35 -6.60
CA SER A 413 9.91 6.24 -5.69
C SER A 413 11.21 6.82 -6.23
N ASN A 414 11.35 6.98 -7.56
CA ASN A 414 12.55 7.55 -8.20
C ASN A 414 12.83 8.99 -7.77
N ILE A 415 11.87 9.68 -7.17
CA ILE A 415 12.04 11.01 -6.63
C ILE A 415 11.78 11.08 -5.11
N ALA A 416 11.67 9.94 -4.42
CA ALA A 416 11.51 9.91 -2.97
C ALA A 416 12.60 10.69 -2.21
N PRO A 417 13.86 10.79 -2.67
CA PRO A 417 14.85 11.66 -2.05
C PRO A 417 14.46 13.13 -1.98
N LEU A 418 13.62 13.65 -2.88
CA LEU A 418 13.10 15.03 -2.78
C LEU A 418 12.11 15.17 -1.61
N TRP A 419 11.33 14.14 -1.31
CA TRP A 419 10.40 14.12 -0.19
C TRP A 419 11.12 14.07 1.16
N THR A 420 12.11 13.19 1.28
CA THR A 420 12.87 12.98 2.52
C THR A 420 13.98 14.02 2.72
N GLY A 421 14.37 14.76 1.66
CA GLY A 421 15.53 15.66 1.67
C GLY A 421 16.87 14.92 1.56
N CYS A 422 16.88 13.67 1.13
CA CYS A 422 18.06 12.81 1.03
C CYS A 422 18.82 13.03 -0.28
N TYR A 423 19.40 14.21 -0.41
CA TYR A 423 20.30 14.61 -1.50
C TYR A 423 21.17 15.78 -1.03
N ASP A 424 22.27 16.06 -1.72
CA ASP A 424 23.10 17.23 -1.40
C ASP A 424 22.31 18.54 -1.62
N ARG A 425 21.82 19.10 -0.51
CA ARG A 425 20.99 20.32 -0.52
C ARG A 425 21.72 21.56 -1.03
N ALA A 426 23.06 21.57 -1.02
CA ALA A 426 23.85 22.64 -1.63
C ALA A 426 23.75 22.62 -3.16
N ARG A 427 23.45 21.45 -3.75
CA ARG A 427 23.24 21.23 -5.18
C ARG A 427 21.75 21.07 -5.54
N LYS A 428 20.84 21.55 -4.70
CA LYS A 428 19.38 21.37 -4.86
C LYS A 428 18.89 21.71 -6.27
N GLU A 429 19.24 22.88 -6.80
CA GLU A 429 18.79 23.30 -8.14
C GLU A 429 19.25 22.36 -9.24
N TYR A 430 20.46 21.82 -9.10
CA TYR A 430 20.98 20.83 -10.04
C TYR A 430 20.12 19.57 -10.08
N TYR A 431 19.85 18.94 -8.92
CA TYR A 431 19.02 17.73 -8.87
C TYR A 431 17.60 17.98 -9.33
N VAL A 432 16.97 19.03 -8.84
CA VAL A 432 15.58 19.33 -9.17
C VAL A 432 15.39 19.62 -10.66
N ASN A 433 16.29 20.38 -11.29
CA ASN A 433 16.21 20.62 -12.73
C ASN A 433 16.37 19.34 -13.55
N ARG A 434 17.26 18.43 -13.12
CA ARG A 434 17.40 17.10 -13.75
C ARG A 434 16.14 16.27 -13.60
N VAL A 435 15.55 16.23 -12.40
CA VAL A 435 14.29 15.53 -12.13
C VAL A 435 13.15 16.10 -12.95
N ILE A 436 12.99 17.40 -13.04
CA ILE A 436 11.94 18.02 -13.89
C ILE A 436 12.11 17.59 -15.36
N ASN A 437 13.33 17.64 -15.89
CA ASN A 437 13.61 17.17 -17.24
C ASN A 437 13.31 15.66 -17.41
N TYR A 438 13.58 14.84 -16.41
CA TYR A 438 13.21 13.43 -16.41
C TYR A 438 11.68 13.26 -16.45
N LEU A 439 10.95 13.97 -15.59
CA LEU A 439 9.48 13.90 -15.52
C LEU A 439 8.81 14.36 -16.82
N ASP A 440 9.37 15.40 -17.47
CA ASP A 440 8.90 15.83 -18.79
C ASP A 440 9.13 14.76 -19.87
N LYS A 441 10.27 14.03 -19.82
CA LYS A 441 10.53 12.93 -20.77
C LYS A 441 9.57 11.76 -20.59
N VAL A 442 9.27 11.37 -19.34
CA VAL A 442 8.37 10.24 -19.04
C VAL A 442 6.90 10.63 -19.06
N LYS A 443 6.58 11.92 -19.20
CA LYS A 443 5.21 12.43 -19.39
C LYS A 443 4.25 12.05 -18.27
N VAL A 444 4.65 12.21 -17.01
CA VAL A 444 3.79 11.89 -15.85
C VAL A 444 2.56 12.79 -15.76
N ASP A 445 2.63 13.98 -16.32
CA ASP A 445 1.60 15.02 -16.29
C ASP A 445 0.43 14.78 -17.25
N ILE A 446 0.52 13.82 -18.17
CA ILE A 446 -0.59 13.50 -19.09
C ILE A 446 -1.73 12.71 -18.44
N PHE A 447 -1.50 12.11 -17.30
CA PHE A 447 -2.48 11.27 -16.64
C PHE A 447 -3.47 12.10 -15.79
N GLU A 448 -4.77 11.94 -16.07
CA GLU A 448 -5.82 12.74 -15.44
C GLU A 448 -6.32 12.15 -14.11
N GLY A 449 -6.12 10.85 -13.89
CA GLY A 449 -6.50 10.15 -12.66
C GLY A 449 -5.44 10.16 -11.56
N GLY A 450 -4.22 10.64 -11.86
CA GLY A 450 -3.09 10.69 -10.93
C GLY A 450 -1.81 10.11 -11.54
N ILE A 451 -0.75 10.01 -10.73
CA ILE A 451 0.54 9.48 -11.16
C ILE A 451 0.48 7.95 -11.12
N PRO A 452 0.72 7.23 -12.25
CA PRO A 452 0.72 5.78 -12.25
C PRO A 452 1.89 5.23 -11.43
N THR A 453 1.70 4.06 -10.84
CA THR A 453 2.72 3.39 -10.03
C THR A 453 3.92 2.94 -10.86
N THR A 454 3.67 2.47 -12.06
CA THR A 454 4.66 2.08 -13.08
C THR A 454 4.09 2.35 -14.46
N PHE A 455 4.87 2.08 -15.52
CA PHE A 455 4.35 2.01 -16.89
C PHE A 455 4.18 0.58 -17.40
N GLU A 456 4.33 -0.42 -16.53
CA GLU A 456 4.17 -1.83 -16.86
C GLU A 456 2.75 -2.29 -16.58
N HIS A 457 2.11 -2.90 -17.57
CA HIS A 457 0.78 -3.50 -17.44
C HIS A 457 0.92 -5.01 -17.17
N SER A 458 1.28 -5.36 -15.93
CA SER A 458 1.50 -6.74 -15.53
C SER A 458 0.21 -7.46 -15.07
N GLY A 459 -0.80 -6.71 -14.67
CA GLY A 459 -1.99 -7.22 -13.97
C GLY A 459 -1.89 -7.14 -12.45
N GLU A 460 -0.69 -6.86 -11.91
CA GLU A 460 -0.48 -6.67 -10.48
C GLU A 460 -0.98 -5.30 -10.02
N GLN A 461 -1.43 -5.23 -8.75
CA GLN A 461 -2.10 -4.04 -8.25
C GLN A 461 -1.20 -2.82 -8.06
N TRP A 462 0.12 -2.99 -7.92
CA TRP A 462 1.11 -1.92 -7.83
C TRP A 462 1.80 -1.65 -9.17
N ASP A 463 1.06 -1.87 -10.26
CA ASP A 463 1.47 -1.55 -11.62
C ASP A 463 0.41 -0.70 -12.34
N TYR A 464 0.75 -0.25 -13.56
CA TYR A 464 -0.16 0.48 -14.44
C TYR A 464 -1.45 -0.33 -14.68
N PRO A 465 -2.65 0.28 -14.64
CA PRO A 465 -2.87 1.73 -14.59
C PRO A 465 -3.09 2.30 -13.19
N ASN A 466 -2.77 1.58 -12.11
CA ASN A 466 -3.13 1.99 -10.76
C ASN A 466 -2.29 3.18 -10.25
N ALA A 467 -2.97 4.05 -9.50
CA ALA A 467 -2.42 5.17 -8.75
C ALA A 467 -2.73 4.99 -7.26
N TRP A 468 -1.71 5.07 -6.41
CA TRP A 468 -1.80 4.81 -4.98
C TRP A 468 -1.58 6.09 -4.16
N PRO A 469 -2.44 6.40 -3.19
CA PRO A 469 -2.39 7.65 -2.44
C PRO A 469 -1.04 7.96 -1.78
N PRO A 470 -0.36 7.02 -1.10
CA PRO A 470 0.97 7.27 -0.55
C PRO A 470 1.97 7.78 -1.57
N LEU A 471 1.96 7.20 -2.77
CA LEU A 471 2.89 7.56 -3.84
C LEU A 471 2.57 8.93 -4.43
N GLN A 472 1.28 9.28 -4.56
CA GLN A 472 0.87 10.65 -4.93
C GLN A 472 1.41 11.67 -3.93
N TYR A 473 1.27 11.37 -2.64
CA TYR A 473 1.76 12.23 -1.57
C TYR A 473 3.28 12.42 -1.63
N ILE A 474 4.04 11.32 -1.68
CA ILE A 474 5.51 11.34 -1.75
C ILE A 474 5.98 12.18 -2.95
N PHE A 475 5.36 11.97 -4.09
CA PHE A 475 5.72 12.62 -5.33
C PHE A 475 5.42 14.11 -5.31
N VAL A 476 4.18 14.48 -5.01
CA VAL A 476 3.71 15.88 -4.98
C VAL A 476 4.44 16.68 -3.90
N VAL A 477 4.48 16.14 -2.68
CA VAL A 477 5.12 16.83 -1.56
C VAL A 477 6.64 16.90 -1.72
N GLY A 478 7.24 15.86 -2.33
CA GLY A 478 8.66 15.87 -2.68
C GLY A 478 9.02 17.03 -3.61
N LEU A 479 8.27 17.23 -4.68
CA LEU A 479 8.46 18.36 -5.59
C LEU A 479 8.26 19.71 -4.89
N ASP A 480 7.18 19.86 -4.11
CA ASP A 480 6.85 21.11 -3.44
C ASP A 480 7.87 21.49 -2.37
N ASN A 481 8.40 20.53 -1.60
CA ASN A 481 9.40 20.73 -0.56
C ASN A 481 10.71 21.31 -1.10
N THR A 482 11.00 21.17 -2.40
CA THR A 482 12.19 21.79 -3.01
C THR A 482 12.15 23.31 -2.96
N GLY A 483 10.96 23.90 -2.95
CA GLY A 483 10.74 25.35 -2.95
C GLY A 483 11.02 26.03 -4.30
N LEU A 484 11.47 25.28 -5.33
CA LEU A 484 11.75 25.85 -6.65
C LEU A 484 10.45 26.09 -7.43
N PRO A 485 10.32 27.23 -8.15
CA PRO A 485 9.07 27.64 -8.77
C PRO A 485 8.47 26.60 -9.71
N GLU A 486 9.29 26.00 -10.58
CA GLU A 486 8.85 25.01 -11.57
C GLU A 486 8.38 23.71 -10.90
N ALA A 487 9.11 23.21 -9.90
CA ALA A 487 8.73 22.04 -9.14
C ALA A 487 7.42 22.28 -8.36
N LYS A 488 7.26 23.47 -7.76
CA LYS A 488 6.00 23.85 -7.07
C LYS A 488 4.83 23.95 -8.03
N ARG A 489 5.03 24.49 -9.25
CA ARG A 489 4.00 24.55 -10.27
C ARG A 489 3.52 23.14 -10.65
N LEU A 490 4.46 22.25 -10.94
CA LEU A 490 4.15 20.84 -11.27
C LEU A 490 3.48 20.12 -10.09
N ALA A 491 3.94 20.33 -8.87
CA ALA A 491 3.34 19.76 -7.66
C ALA A 491 1.87 20.19 -7.51
N ASN A 492 1.56 21.47 -7.69
CA ASN A 492 0.19 21.98 -7.62
C ASN A 492 -0.69 21.39 -8.74
N GLU A 493 -0.18 21.29 -9.96
CA GLU A 493 -0.90 20.69 -11.09
C GLU A 493 -1.26 19.22 -10.81
N LEU A 494 -0.29 18.42 -10.38
CA LEU A 494 -0.50 17.01 -10.04
C LEU A 494 -1.44 16.83 -8.83
N ALA A 495 -1.30 17.67 -7.80
CA ALA A 495 -2.22 17.68 -6.66
C ALA A 495 -3.65 18.00 -7.09
N THR A 496 -3.83 18.98 -8.00
CA THR A 496 -5.13 19.39 -8.53
C THR A 496 -5.80 18.23 -9.28
N LYS A 497 -5.08 17.55 -10.17
CA LYS A 497 -5.60 16.38 -10.91
C LYS A 497 -6.02 15.27 -9.94
N TRP A 498 -5.14 14.91 -8.99
CA TRP A 498 -5.42 13.88 -8.00
C TRP A 498 -6.65 14.18 -7.14
N VAL A 499 -6.72 15.39 -6.57
CA VAL A 499 -7.84 15.80 -5.71
C VAL A 499 -9.15 15.82 -6.50
N ARG A 500 -9.17 16.39 -7.72
CA ARG A 500 -10.35 16.43 -8.58
C ARG A 500 -10.82 15.03 -8.96
N SER A 501 -9.91 14.14 -9.35
CA SER A 501 -10.22 12.77 -9.71
C SER A 501 -10.83 11.98 -8.55
N ASN A 502 -10.27 12.12 -7.34
CA ASN A 502 -10.83 11.51 -6.14
C ASN A 502 -12.21 12.06 -5.79
N PHE A 503 -12.44 13.37 -5.95
CA PHE A 503 -13.73 13.98 -5.71
C PHE A 503 -14.80 13.45 -6.67
N GLU A 504 -14.47 13.20 -7.95
CA GLU A 504 -15.40 12.56 -8.90
C GLU A 504 -15.79 11.14 -8.46
N VAL A 505 -14.83 10.35 -7.94
CA VAL A 505 -15.11 9.03 -7.36
C VAL A 505 -16.03 9.15 -6.14
N TRP A 506 -15.75 10.12 -5.25
CA TRP A 506 -16.58 10.37 -4.07
C TRP A 506 -18.03 10.67 -4.40
N LYS A 507 -18.29 11.50 -5.43
CA LYS A 507 -19.67 11.82 -5.86
C LYS A 507 -20.47 10.57 -6.28
N VAL A 508 -19.80 9.53 -6.76
CA VAL A 508 -20.45 8.29 -7.23
C VAL A 508 -20.53 7.23 -6.14
N LYS A 509 -19.47 7.08 -5.34
CA LYS A 509 -19.32 5.98 -4.38
C LYS A 509 -19.64 6.37 -2.94
N THR A 510 -19.58 7.66 -2.61
CA THR A 510 -19.65 8.17 -1.22
C THR A 510 -18.66 7.42 -0.30
N ALA A 511 -17.52 7.03 -0.85
CA ALA A 511 -16.45 6.30 -0.16
C ALA A 511 -15.09 6.64 -0.78
N MET A 512 -14.05 6.61 0.04
CA MET A 512 -12.68 6.70 -0.42
C MET A 512 -12.17 5.31 -0.77
N LEU A 513 -11.39 5.21 -1.83
CA LEU A 513 -10.87 3.94 -2.32
C LEU A 513 -9.40 3.76 -1.89
N GLU A 514 -8.97 2.51 -1.81
CA GLU A 514 -7.59 2.13 -1.56
C GLU A 514 -6.63 2.63 -2.65
N LYS A 515 -7.05 2.49 -3.91
CA LYS A 515 -6.31 2.83 -5.12
C LYS A 515 -7.26 3.29 -6.24
N TYR A 516 -6.71 4.00 -7.22
CA TYR A 516 -7.45 4.62 -8.31
C TYR A 516 -6.84 4.26 -9.67
N ASP A 517 -7.51 4.56 -10.76
CA ASP A 517 -6.96 4.45 -12.12
C ASP A 517 -6.30 5.77 -12.51
N ALA A 518 -5.00 5.75 -12.78
CA ALA A 518 -4.25 6.94 -13.18
C ALA A 518 -4.71 7.52 -14.52
N THR A 519 -5.23 6.67 -15.41
CA THR A 519 -5.52 7.02 -16.80
C THR A 519 -6.91 7.60 -17.02
N ILE A 520 -7.82 7.36 -16.06
CA ILE A 520 -9.21 7.74 -16.14
C ILE A 520 -9.55 8.74 -15.04
N PHE A 521 -9.99 9.94 -15.41
CA PHE A 521 -10.52 10.92 -14.47
C PHE A 521 -11.74 10.34 -13.74
N GLY A 522 -11.68 10.23 -12.42
CA GLY A 522 -12.69 9.53 -11.61
C GLY A 522 -12.68 8.01 -11.79
N GLY A 523 -11.57 7.42 -12.24
CA GLY A 523 -11.41 5.99 -12.46
C GLY A 523 -11.12 5.20 -11.19
N PHE A 524 -11.57 3.93 -11.16
CA PHE A 524 -11.35 3.01 -10.05
C PHE A 524 -10.16 2.11 -10.34
N GLY A 525 -9.27 1.94 -9.37
CA GLY A 525 -8.18 0.98 -9.47
C GLY A 525 -8.65 -0.48 -9.47
N GLY A 526 -7.78 -1.39 -9.86
CA GLY A 526 -8.10 -2.82 -9.97
C GLY A 526 -6.86 -3.71 -9.89
N GLY A 527 -7.03 -5.00 -10.19
CA GLY A 527 -5.94 -6.00 -10.15
C GLY A 527 -5.57 -6.48 -8.76
N GLY A 528 -4.61 -7.42 -8.69
CA GLY A 528 -4.11 -7.99 -7.46
C GLY A 528 -4.90 -9.17 -6.90
N GLU A 529 -4.55 -9.60 -5.69
CA GLU A 529 -5.05 -10.82 -5.06
C GLU A 529 -6.46 -10.68 -4.46
N TYR A 530 -6.93 -9.44 -4.23
CA TYR A 530 -8.23 -9.17 -3.61
C TYR A 530 -8.98 -8.04 -4.31
N VAL A 531 -10.28 -7.93 -4.03
CA VAL A 531 -11.14 -6.88 -4.62
C VAL A 531 -10.78 -5.50 -4.06
N LEU A 532 -11.01 -4.46 -4.87
CA LEU A 532 -10.79 -3.06 -4.47
C LEU A 532 -11.47 -2.76 -3.14
N GLN A 533 -10.69 -2.25 -2.17
CA GLN A 533 -11.17 -1.89 -0.86
C GLN A 533 -11.69 -0.44 -0.81
N THR A 534 -12.65 -0.19 0.07
CA THR A 534 -13.31 1.11 0.24
C THR A 534 -13.22 1.60 1.69
N GLY A 535 -13.43 2.91 1.90
CA GLY A 535 -13.35 3.53 3.23
C GLY A 535 -11.92 3.61 3.72
N PHE A 536 -10.96 4.07 2.90
CA PHE A 536 -9.54 3.82 3.13
C PHE A 536 -8.82 4.99 3.82
N GLY A 537 -8.27 4.73 5.01
CA GLY A 537 -7.70 5.73 5.92
C GLY A 537 -6.53 6.53 5.35
N TRP A 538 -5.57 5.90 4.65
CA TRP A 538 -4.46 6.65 4.04
C TRP A 538 -4.93 7.61 2.94
N THR A 539 -5.97 7.23 2.17
CA THR A 539 -6.53 8.10 1.13
C THR A 539 -7.16 9.35 1.75
N ASN A 540 -7.88 9.19 2.87
CA ASN A 540 -8.42 10.32 3.64
C ASN A 540 -7.28 11.25 4.06
N GLY A 541 -6.23 10.72 4.68
CA GLY A 541 -5.09 11.50 5.17
C GLY A 541 -4.34 12.22 4.06
N VAL A 542 -4.11 11.56 2.91
CA VAL A 542 -3.45 12.16 1.75
C VAL A 542 -4.29 13.29 1.15
N VAL A 543 -5.58 13.05 0.89
CA VAL A 543 -6.46 14.10 0.32
C VAL A 543 -6.58 15.28 1.26
N MET A 544 -6.79 15.07 2.57
CA MET A 544 -6.82 16.15 3.57
C MET A 544 -5.50 16.93 3.61
N SER A 545 -4.36 16.24 3.51
CA SER A 545 -3.04 16.89 3.47
C SER A 545 -2.84 17.75 2.23
N LEU A 546 -3.30 17.29 1.06
CA LEU A 546 -3.23 18.06 -0.19
C LEU A 546 -4.21 19.25 -0.17
N LEU A 547 -5.42 19.07 0.36
CA LEU A 547 -6.38 20.17 0.54
C LEU A 547 -5.89 21.21 1.55
N ASN A 548 -5.24 20.80 2.65
CA ASN A 548 -4.61 21.74 3.58
C ASN A 548 -3.48 22.55 2.93
N ARG A 549 -2.76 21.98 1.95
CA ARG A 549 -1.62 22.62 1.26
C ARG A 549 -2.04 23.49 0.08
N TYR A 550 -3.05 23.08 -0.69
CA TYR A 550 -3.45 23.67 -1.97
C TYR A 550 -4.93 24.06 -2.04
N GLY A 551 -5.68 23.97 -0.95
CA GLY A 551 -7.12 24.22 -0.94
C GLY A 551 -7.51 25.68 -1.24
N ASP A 552 -6.56 26.60 -1.20
CA ASP A 552 -6.74 27.98 -1.63
C ASP A 552 -6.65 28.16 -3.16
N THR A 553 -6.08 27.18 -3.89
CA THR A 553 -5.87 27.22 -5.35
C THR A 553 -6.66 26.16 -6.10
N ILE A 554 -6.99 25.01 -5.49
CA ILE A 554 -7.75 23.95 -6.14
C ILE A 554 -9.24 24.32 -6.18
N SER A 555 -9.84 24.27 -7.39
CA SER A 555 -11.29 24.40 -7.59
C SER A 555 -11.82 23.28 -8.47
N VAL A 556 -13.03 22.80 -8.23
CA VAL A 556 -13.73 21.84 -9.09
C VAL A 556 -14.65 22.54 -10.11
N ALA A 557 -14.92 23.83 -9.94
CA ALA A 557 -15.76 24.61 -10.86
C ALA A 557 -15.18 24.73 -12.27
N ASP A 558 -13.84 24.79 -12.38
CA ASP A 558 -13.14 24.93 -13.68
C ASP A 558 -13.11 23.64 -14.51
N ALA A 559 -13.49 22.49 -13.92
CA ALA A 559 -13.59 21.22 -14.66
C ALA A 559 -14.78 21.18 -15.64
N PHE A 560 -15.74 22.10 -15.49
CA PHE A 560 -16.85 22.28 -16.41
C PHE A 560 -16.58 23.54 -17.26
N GLY A 561 -15.74 23.42 -18.30
CA GLY A 561 -15.30 24.50 -19.15
C GLY A 561 -16.38 25.55 -19.46
N THR A 562 -16.40 26.62 -18.68
CA THR A 562 -16.93 27.89 -19.13
C THR A 562 -15.82 28.57 -19.90
N SER A 563 -15.80 28.39 -21.19
CA SER A 563 -15.10 29.34 -22.08
C SER A 563 -15.75 30.71 -21.88
N GLU A 564 -15.23 31.51 -20.97
CA GLU A 564 -15.47 32.94 -20.97
C GLU A 564 -14.75 33.56 -22.17
N SER A 565 -15.42 33.56 -23.32
CA SER A 565 -15.21 34.59 -24.34
C SER A 565 -16.51 35.31 -24.52
N GLY A 566 -16.52 36.54 -24.05
CA GLY A 566 -17.65 37.43 -23.96
C GLY A 566 -18.47 37.60 -25.22
N ALA A 567 -19.72 37.76 -25.01
CA ALA A 567 -20.61 38.79 -25.54
C ALA A 567 -22.03 38.43 -25.08
N ILE A 568 -22.57 39.22 -24.20
CA ILE A 568 -23.99 39.23 -23.92
C ILE A 568 -24.69 39.65 -25.22
N VAL A 569 -25.20 38.68 -25.99
CA VAL A 569 -26.27 38.90 -26.93
C VAL A 569 -27.50 38.25 -26.35
N GLY A 570 -28.41 39.09 -25.86
CA GLY A 570 -29.72 38.65 -25.41
C GLY A 570 -30.49 38.04 -26.60
N ALA A 571 -30.59 36.71 -26.59
CA ALA A 571 -31.49 35.98 -27.45
C ALA A 571 -32.66 35.48 -26.63
N HIS A 572 -33.81 36.12 -26.82
CA HIS A 572 -35.09 35.57 -26.39
C HIS A 572 -35.29 34.20 -27.08
N VAL A 573 -35.13 33.11 -26.32
CA VAL A 573 -35.55 31.79 -26.78
C VAL A 573 -37.07 31.71 -26.61
N GLY A 574 -37.80 31.91 -27.71
CA GLY A 574 -39.24 31.72 -27.74
C GLY A 574 -39.62 30.25 -27.48
N ALA A 575 -40.83 30.03 -26.95
CA ALA A 575 -41.37 28.71 -26.54
C ALA A 575 -41.28 27.57 -27.60
N GLY A 576 -40.89 27.88 -28.86
CA GLY A 576 -40.67 26.88 -29.91
C GLY A 576 -39.36 26.05 -29.80
N GLY A 577 -38.31 26.61 -29.17
CA GLY A 577 -37.00 25.91 -29.08
C GLY A 577 -37.01 24.73 -28.11
N VAL A 578 -37.76 24.82 -27.02
CA VAL A 578 -37.88 23.73 -26.04
C VAL A 578 -38.67 22.54 -26.57
N ALA A 579 -39.71 22.81 -27.39
CA ALA A 579 -40.52 21.78 -28.04
C ALA A 579 -39.71 20.98 -29.07
N THR A 580 -38.80 21.63 -29.81
CA THR A 580 -37.94 20.98 -30.82
C THR A 580 -36.87 20.10 -30.17
N ALA A 581 -36.26 20.54 -29.04
CA ALA A 581 -35.30 19.73 -28.27
C ALA A 581 -35.95 18.51 -27.67
N LEU A 582 -37.16 18.62 -27.08
CA LEU A 582 -37.93 17.50 -26.55
C LEU A 582 -38.35 16.50 -27.63
N LEU A 583 -38.69 16.94 -28.84
CA LEU A 583 -39.01 16.07 -29.96
C LEU A 583 -37.78 15.28 -30.45
N ILE A 584 -36.60 15.88 -30.48
CA ILE A 584 -35.35 15.19 -30.84
C ILE A 584 -34.99 14.11 -29.82
N VAL A 585 -35.12 14.41 -28.53
CA VAL A 585 -34.86 13.42 -27.47
C VAL A 585 -35.87 12.27 -27.52
N MET A 586 -37.15 12.54 -27.72
CA MET A 586 -38.19 11.51 -27.88
C MET A 586 -37.97 10.65 -29.13
N ALA A 587 -37.57 11.26 -30.25
CA ALA A 587 -37.26 10.52 -31.50
C ALA A 587 -36.02 9.61 -31.30
N SER A 588 -35.01 10.04 -30.56
CA SER A 588 -33.82 9.25 -30.25
C SER A 588 -34.13 8.04 -29.35
N ILE A 589 -35.02 8.23 -28.38
CA ILE A 589 -35.51 7.14 -27.51
C ILE A 589 -36.34 6.14 -28.31
N ALA A 590 -37.21 6.59 -29.18
CA ALA A 590 -38.02 5.75 -30.06
C ALA A 590 -37.18 4.93 -31.04
N ALA A 591 -36.14 5.54 -31.63
CA ALA A 591 -35.20 4.84 -32.51
C ALA A 591 -34.37 3.78 -31.77
N GLY A 592 -33.94 4.08 -30.54
CA GLY A 592 -33.26 3.12 -29.67
C GLY A 592 -34.14 1.91 -29.32
N ALA A 593 -35.43 2.16 -28.98
CA ALA A 593 -36.39 1.10 -28.67
C ALA A 593 -36.70 0.23 -29.91
N LEU A 594 -36.82 0.84 -31.08
CA LEU A 594 -37.03 0.11 -32.34
C LEU A 594 -35.81 -0.73 -32.73
N GLY A 595 -34.59 -0.23 -32.52
CA GLY A 595 -33.34 -0.95 -32.69
C GLY A 595 -33.25 -2.18 -31.78
N LEU A 596 -33.66 -2.05 -30.53
CA LEU A 596 -33.69 -3.15 -29.55
C LEU A 596 -34.75 -4.23 -29.93
N MET A 597 -35.92 -3.81 -30.44
CA MET A 597 -36.97 -4.73 -30.93
C MET A 597 -36.53 -5.51 -32.17
N VAL A 598 -35.85 -4.85 -33.12
CA VAL A 598 -35.33 -5.51 -34.33
C VAL A 598 -34.20 -6.48 -33.97
N TYR A 599 -33.34 -6.10 -33.05
CA TYR A 599 -32.30 -6.97 -32.53
C TYR A 599 -32.88 -8.21 -31.84
N ARG A 600 -33.88 -8.04 -30.94
CA ARG A 600 -34.59 -9.14 -30.29
C ARG A 600 -35.28 -10.07 -31.25
N LYS A 601 -35.86 -9.55 -32.33
CA LYS A 601 -36.55 -10.36 -33.35
C LYS A 601 -35.59 -11.16 -34.25
N ARG A 602 -34.33 -10.69 -34.41
CA ARG A 602 -33.27 -11.41 -35.15
C ARG A 602 -32.53 -12.44 -34.30
N SER A 603 -32.52 -12.30 -32.97
CA SER A 603 -31.78 -13.19 -32.04
C SER A 603 -32.61 -14.32 -31.45
N GLY A 604 -33.90 -14.48 -31.84
CA GLY A 604 -34.73 -15.62 -31.41
C GLY A 604 -35.04 -15.69 -29.91
N TYR A 605 -35.08 -14.56 -29.21
CA TYR A 605 -35.24 -14.49 -27.76
C TYR A 605 -36.75 -14.59 -27.38
N THR A 606 -37.11 -15.65 -26.67
CA THR A 606 -38.41 -15.79 -26.00
C THR A 606 -38.26 -15.37 -24.52
N PRO A 607 -39.12 -14.52 -23.97
CA PRO A 607 -39.05 -14.14 -22.55
C PRO A 607 -39.54 -15.27 -21.66
N LEU A 608 -38.74 -15.66 -20.67
CA LEU A 608 -39.17 -16.50 -19.56
C LEU A 608 -39.93 -15.63 -18.53
N SER A 609 -41.08 -16.15 -18.09
CA SER A 609 -41.97 -15.58 -17.09
C SER A 609 -41.35 -15.61 -15.70
N ASN A 610 -41.68 -14.58 -14.90
CA ASN A 610 -41.40 -14.31 -13.49
C ASN A 610 -41.04 -15.50 -12.59
N GLY A 611 -39.92 -15.36 -11.88
CA GLY A 611 -39.64 -16.03 -10.60
C GLY A 611 -38.45 -17.02 -10.70
N GLU A 612 -37.41 -16.72 -9.94
CA GLU A 612 -36.25 -17.57 -9.66
C GLU A 612 -35.20 -17.68 -10.78
N ASP A 613 -33.99 -17.23 -10.41
CA ASP A 613 -32.66 -17.47 -11.00
C ASP A 613 -31.87 -16.24 -11.42
N VAL A 614 -31.45 -15.47 -10.39
CA VAL A 614 -30.25 -14.65 -10.47
C VAL A 614 -29.07 -15.45 -9.90
N LYS A 615 -28.70 -16.52 -10.58
CA LYS A 615 -27.42 -17.21 -10.38
C LYS A 615 -27.13 -18.02 -11.63
N LEU A 616 -26.42 -17.42 -12.59
CA LEU A 616 -25.61 -18.16 -13.59
C LEU A 616 -25.19 -17.24 -14.76
N LEU A 617 -24.26 -16.31 -14.50
CA LEU A 617 -23.46 -15.70 -15.56
C LEU A 617 -22.09 -15.28 -14.98
N SER A 618 -21.34 -16.27 -14.51
CA SER A 618 -19.90 -16.12 -14.31
C SER A 618 -19.22 -17.48 -14.47
N ARG A 619 -19.16 -17.98 -15.70
CA ARG A 619 -18.22 -19.03 -16.11
C ARG A 619 -18.29 -19.20 -17.63
N ARG A 620 -17.39 -18.55 -18.36
CA ARG A 620 -16.76 -19.13 -19.56
C ARG A 620 -15.27 -18.81 -19.55
N PRO A 621 -14.41 -19.82 -19.68
CA PRO A 621 -12.96 -19.61 -19.71
C PRO A 621 -12.53 -19.09 -21.09
N TYR A 622 -11.54 -18.23 -21.08
CA TYR A 622 -10.79 -17.75 -22.23
C TYR A 622 -9.92 -18.88 -22.78
N THR A 623 -10.47 -19.69 -23.67
CA THR A 623 -9.72 -20.59 -24.56
C THR A 623 -10.55 -20.73 -25.84
N GLU A 624 -10.15 -19.98 -26.86
CA GLU A 624 -10.28 -20.28 -28.28
C GLU A 624 -10.18 -19.00 -29.12
N LEU A 625 -8.94 -18.60 -29.39
CA LEU A 625 -8.58 -17.78 -30.55
C LEU A 625 -7.10 -18.04 -30.90
N ARG A 626 -6.84 -19.27 -31.36
CA ARG A 626 -5.65 -19.61 -32.15
C ARG A 626 -5.96 -20.77 -33.08
N SER A 627 -6.56 -20.44 -34.20
CA SER A 627 -6.38 -21.22 -35.42
C SER A 627 -7.01 -20.44 -36.58
N LEU A 628 -6.22 -19.67 -37.28
CA LEU A 628 -6.37 -19.30 -38.71
C LEU A 628 -5.21 -18.42 -39.08
N ASN A 629 -4.13 -19.08 -39.51
CA ASN A 629 -3.24 -18.66 -40.59
C ASN A 629 -2.11 -19.70 -40.62
N GLY A 630 -2.16 -20.64 -41.55
CA GLY A 630 -1.60 -20.43 -42.86
C GLY A 630 -0.26 -21.18 -42.98
N LYS A 631 -0.33 -22.37 -43.52
CA LYS A 631 0.79 -23.21 -43.97
C LYS A 631 1.85 -22.40 -44.75
N SER A 632 3.10 -22.61 -44.45
CA SER A 632 4.18 -22.66 -45.46
C SER A 632 5.29 -23.61 -45.02
N ASP A 633 5.71 -24.39 -45.95
CA ASP A 633 6.52 -25.58 -46.11
C ASP A 633 7.96 -25.46 -45.57
N PRO A 634 8.53 -26.56 -45.04
CA PRO A 634 9.92 -26.58 -44.61
C PRO A 634 10.86 -27.11 -45.73
N ARG A 635 11.75 -26.31 -46.24
CA ARG A 635 13.04 -26.73 -46.81
C ARG A 635 13.98 -25.55 -47.02
N GLN A 636 15.21 -25.84 -46.58
CA GLN A 636 16.51 -25.26 -47.00
C GLN A 636 17.15 -24.19 -46.09
N ARG A 637 18.07 -24.75 -45.46
CA ARG A 637 19.46 -24.50 -45.03
C ARG A 637 19.64 -23.90 -43.67
#